data_fa37a36f18a56c1f0ad3ad7c46dd2cec
#
_entry.id   fa37a36f18a56c1f0ad3ad7c46dd2cec
#
_cell.length_a   1.000
_cell.length_b   1.000
_cell.length_c   1.000
_cell.angle_alpha   90.00
_cell.angle_beta   90.00
_cell.angle_gamma   90.00
#
_symmetry.space_group_name_H-M   'P 1'
#
loop_
_entity.id
_entity.type
_entity.pdbx_description
1 polymer ?
#
loop_
_entity_poly.entity_id
_entity_poly.type
_entity_poly.pdbx_seq_one_letter_code
_entity_poly.pdbx_strand_id
1 'polypeptide(L)' 'MNLPQDPYMKSQYVNMLLKSNNMDLNTLCVSANIDKIALLNELGRAGIAYDPASRQFKT' A
#
# COMPACT_ATOMS: atom_id res chain seq x y z
N MET A 1 0.96 2.98 13.07
CA MET A 1 2.11 2.87 12.16
C MET A 1 2.31 4.18 11.42
N ASN A 2 3.54 4.65 11.36
CA ASN A 2 3.86 5.88 10.63
C ASN A 2 4.33 5.55 9.23
N LEU A 3 3.56 5.98 8.23
CA LEU A 3 3.91 5.80 6.84
C LEU A 3 4.63 7.04 6.31
N PRO A 4 5.54 6.90 5.34
CA PRO A 4 6.11 8.06 4.66
C PRO A 4 5.01 8.90 4.03
N GLN A 5 5.20 10.21 3.96
CA GLN A 5 4.22 11.09 3.36
C GLN A 5 4.32 11.14 1.84
N ASP A 6 5.52 10.90 1.30
CA ASP A 6 5.72 10.84 -0.14
C ASP A 6 5.00 9.60 -0.69
N PRO A 7 4.10 9.75 -1.69
CA PRO A 7 3.32 8.61 -2.19
C PRO A 7 4.19 7.51 -2.78
N TYR A 8 5.29 7.84 -3.42
CA TYR A 8 6.18 6.81 -3.98
C TYR A 8 6.88 6.04 -2.87
N MET A 9 7.39 6.74 -1.87
CA MET A 9 8.02 6.08 -0.72
C MET A 9 6.99 5.30 0.09
N LYS A 10 5.79 5.83 0.21
CA LYS A 10 4.70 5.15 0.90
C LYS A 10 4.38 3.82 0.20
N SER A 11 4.25 3.84 -1.12
CA SER A 11 3.96 2.62 -1.88
C SER A 11 5.07 1.59 -1.74
N GLN A 12 6.33 2.03 -1.76
CA GLN A 12 7.46 1.13 -1.57
C GLN A 12 7.45 0.49 -0.18
N TYR A 13 7.15 1.28 0.84
CA TYR A 13 7.08 0.78 2.21
C TYR A 13 5.97 -0.24 2.36
N VAL A 14 4.79 0.08 1.83
CA VAL A 14 3.64 -0.84 1.87
C VAL A 14 3.96 -2.12 1.10
N ASN A 15 4.57 -2.02 -0.08
CA ASN A 15 4.98 -3.17 -0.86
C ASN A 15 5.95 -4.07 -0.08
N MET A 16 6.88 -3.48 0.64
CA MET A 16 7.81 -4.22 1.47
C MET A 16 7.07 -5.01 2.54
N LEU A 17 6.11 -4.38 3.21
CA LEU A 17 5.32 -5.06 4.24
C LEU A 17 4.48 -6.19 3.67
N LEU A 18 3.86 -5.97 2.51
CA LEU A 18 3.05 -7.00 1.85
C LEU A 18 3.90 -8.22 1.49
N LYS A 19 5.09 -7.98 0.96
CA LYS A 19 5.99 -9.05 0.56
C LYS A 19 6.58 -9.78 1.76
N SER A 20 7.04 -9.03 2.76
CA SER A 20 7.69 -9.61 3.94
C SER A 20 6.74 -10.47 4.76
N ASN A 21 5.47 -10.08 4.83
CA ASN A 21 4.46 -10.78 5.62
C ASN A 21 3.58 -11.71 4.79
N ASN A 22 3.81 -11.76 3.49
CA ASN A 22 3.04 -12.60 2.56
C ASN A 22 1.53 -12.39 2.74
N MET A 23 1.09 -11.13 2.78
CA MET A 23 -0.31 -10.79 2.99
C MET A 23 -0.81 -9.89 1.86
N ASP A 24 -2.13 -9.80 1.71
CA ASP A 24 -2.72 -8.89 0.74
C ASP A 24 -2.95 -7.50 1.36
N LEU A 25 -3.37 -6.55 0.52
CA LEU A 25 -3.56 -5.18 0.96
C LEU A 25 -4.64 -5.07 2.03
N ASN A 26 -5.74 -5.79 1.88
CA ASN A 26 -6.83 -5.73 2.85
C ASN A 26 -6.37 -6.18 4.22
N THR A 27 -5.64 -7.29 4.28
CA THR A 27 -5.11 -7.82 5.53
C THR A 27 -4.14 -6.83 6.18
N LEU A 28 -3.25 -6.24 5.39
CA LEU A 28 -2.30 -5.27 5.91
C LEU A 28 -3.02 -4.05 6.49
N CYS A 29 -3.99 -3.51 5.76
CA CYS A 29 -4.72 -2.32 6.22
C CYS A 29 -5.46 -2.58 7.53
N VAL A 30 -6.06 -3.75 7.67
CA VAL A 30 -6.74 -4.11 8.92
C VAL A 30 -5.72 -4.25 10.06
N SER A 31 -4.63 -4.97 9.80
CA SER A 31 -3.61 -5.23 10.83
C SER A 31 -2.91 -3.95 11.31
N ALA A 32 -2.64 -3.03 10.38
CA ALA A 32 -1.91 -1.80 10.68
C ALA A 32 -2.83 -0.62 10.96
N ASN A 33 -4.14 -0.84 10.97
CA ASN A 33 -5.14 0.21 11.18
C ASN A 33 -4.99 1.33 10.15
N ILE A 34 -4.84 0.97 8.88
CA ILE A 34 -4.74 1.91 7.77
C ILE A 34 -6.07 1.94 7.03
N ASP A 35 -6.54 3.15 6.69
CA ASP A 35 -7.73 3.32 5.87
C ASP A 35 -7.38 2.95 4.42
N LYS A 36 -7.86 1.80 3.98
CA LYS A 36 -7.56 1.26 2.65
C LYS A 36 -8.01 2.20 1.54
N ILE A 37 -9.22 2.76 1.66
CA ILE A 37 -9.77 3.63 0.62
C ILE A 37 -8.98 4.92 0.52
N ALA A 38 -8.62 5.51 1.66
CA ALA A 38 -7.79 6.71 1.68
C ALA A 38 -6.42 6.43 1.07
N LEU A 39 -5.82 5.29 1.39
CA LEU A 39 -4.53 4.90 0.83
C LEU A 39 -4.60 4.74 -0.69
N LEU A 40 -5.62 4.03 -1.18
CA LEU A 40 -5.80 3.83 -2.62
C LEU A 40 -5.99 5.16 -3.35
N ASN A 41 -6.78 6.07 -2.79
CA ASN A 41 -7.02 7.38 -3.39
C ASN A 41 -5.75 8.22 -3.41
N GLU A 42 -5.01 8.24 -2.32
CA GLU A 42 -3.78 9.00 -2.21
C GLU A 42 -2.73 8.53 -3.22
N LEU A 43 -2.51 7.22 -3.29
CA LEU A 43 -1.55 6.66 -4.22
C LEU A 43 -2.02 6.80 -5.67
N GLY A 44 -3.33 6.68 -5.89
CA GLY A 44 -3.91 6.84 -7.22
C GLY A 44 -3.69 8.23 -7.80
N ARG A 45 -3.68 9.27 -6.96
CA ARG A 45 -3.38 10.64 -7.40
C ARG A 45 -1.96 10.79 -7.91
N ALA A 46 -1.05 9.93 -7.44
CA ALA A 46 0.34 9.92 -7.89
C ALA A 46 0.57 8.95 -9.05
N GLY A 47 -0.49 8.35 -9.59
CA GLY A 47 -0.39 7.40 -10.69
C GLY A 47 0.03 6.00 -10.25
N ILE A 48 -0.13 5.70 -8.97
CA ILE A 48 0.23 4.40 -8.40
C ILE A 48 -1.04 3.60 -8.15
N ALA A 49 -1.11 2.39 -8.70
CA ALA A 49 -2.27 1.53 -8.56
C ALA A 49 -1.86 0.18 -7.96
N TYR A 50 -2.79 -0.41 -7.20
CA TYR A 50 -2.56 -1.73 -6.61
C TYR A 50 -2.85 -2.82 -7.64
N ASP A 51 -1.89 -3.73 -7.81
CA ASP A 51 -2.06 -4.91 -8.66
C ASP A 51 -2.35 -6.12 -7.78
N PRO A 52 -3.59 -6.60 -7.74
CA PRO A 52 -3.93 -7.73 -6.88
C PRO A 52 -3.26 -9.05 -7.29
N ALA A 53 -2.88 -9.19 -8.55
CA ALA A 53 -2.23 -10.41 -9.02
C ALA A 53 -0.85 -10.57 -8.41
N SER A 54 -0.08 -9.48 -8.30
CA SER A 54 1.24 -9.51 -7.69
C SER A 54 1.22 -9.07 -6.23
N ARG A 55 0.11 -8.55 -5.75
CA ARG A 55 -0.05 -7.97 -4.39
C ARG A 55 0.92 -6.83 -4.15
N GLN A 56 1.12 -6.01 -5.17
CA GLN A 56 2.07 -4.90 -5.13
C GLN A 56 1.45 -3.66 -5.75
N PHE A 57 1.87 -2.48 -5.26
CA PHE A 57 1.54 -1.23 -5.93
C PHE A 57 2.51 -1.01 -7.08
N LYS A 58 1.99 -0.54 -8.21
CA LYS A 58 2.77 -0.30 -9.42
C LYS A 58 2.41 1.05 -10.03
N THR A 59 3.37 1.66 -10.67
CA THR A 59 3.17 2.91 -11.42
C THR A 59 2.82 2.68 -12.87
#